data_7bc7a10afb102a1d3510306d62989176
#
_entry.id   7bc7a10afb102a1d3510306d62989176
#
_cell.length_a   1.000
_cell.length_b   1.000
_cell.length_c   1.000
_cell.angle_alpha   90.00
_cell.angle_beta   90.00
_cell.angle_gamma   90.00
#
_symmetry.space_group_name_H-M   'P 1'
#
loop_
_entity.id
_entity.type
_entity.pdbx_description
1 polymer ?
#
loop_
_entity_poly.entity_id
_entity_poly.type
_entity_poly.pdbx_seq_one_letter_code
_entity_poly.pdbx_strand_id
1 'polypeptide(L)'
;MKDFNLEKRRLVLSGVAIFIIVVYLVRLFCLQIMSDDYRKSADSNAFLKKIEYPSRGLITDRKGKLLVYNQPAYDIMVVMNEEKGRLDTTEFCKALNITKDFFIKRMADIKDRSKNPGYSRFTQQMFMSQLSDKEFSAFQEKMFRFPGFYIQRRSIRAYKSAIAAQLLGDVGEVSQSDIEDDDYYLAGDYIG
;
A
#
# COMPACT_ATOMS: atom_id res chain seq x y z
N MET A 1 -69.54 -13.62 -7.65
CA MET A 1 -68.68 -12.95 -8.64
C MET A 1 -67.55 -12.06 -8.04
N LYS A 2 -67.56 -11.73 -6.76
CA LYS A 2 -66.49 -10.93 -6.10
C LYS A 2 -65.26 -11.76 -5.74
N ASP A 3 -65.38 -13.02 -5.46
CA ASP A 3 -64.27 -13.86 -4.96
C ASP A 3 -63.22 -14.21 -6.04
N PHE A 4 -63.64 -14.36 -7.28
CA PHE A 4 -62.77 -14.65 -8.41
C PHE A 4 -61.75 -13.54 -8.72
N ASN A 5 -62.06 -12.31 -8.35
CA ASN A 5 -61.17 -11.16 -8.51
C ASN A 5 -60.09 -11.09 -7.38
N LEU A 6 -60.39 -11.58 -6.21
CA LEU A 6 -59.50 -11.62 -5.08
C LEU A 6 -58.43 -12.70 -5.23
N GLU A 7 -58.83 -13.88 -5.74
CA GLU A 7 -57.86 -14.97 -6.02
C GLU A 7 -56.84 -14.58 -7.12
N LYS A 8 -57.31 -13.96 -8.20
CA LYS A 8 -56.40 -13.46 -9.25
C LYS A 8 -55.41 -12.40 -8.72
N ARG A 9 -55.89 -11.48 -7.88
CA ARG A 9 -55.01 -10.47 -7.25
C ARG A 9 -54.01 -11.12 -6.30
N ARG A 10 -54.40 -12.11 -5.55
CA ARG A 10 -53.53 -12.89 -4.65
C ARG A 10 -52.44 -13.60 -5.44
N LEU A 11 -52.76 -14.24 -6.58
CA LEU A 11 -51.78 -14.92 -7.44
C LEU A 11 -50.78 -13.92 -8.06
N VAL A 12 -51.29 -12.77 -8.52
CA VAL A 12 -50.42 -11.72 -9.05
C VAL A 12 -49.45 -11.18 -7.99
N LEU A 13 -49.97 -10.88 -6.78
CA LEU A 13 -49.12 -10.41 -5.69
C LEU A 13 -48.08 -11.44 -5.26
N SER A 14 -48.47 -12.72 -5.18
CA SER A 14 -47.55 -13.81 -4.88
C SER A 14 -46.49 -13.96 -5.98
N GLY A 15 -46.88 -13.85 -7.25
CA GLY A 15 -45.95 -13.88 -8.38
C GLY A 15 -44.92 -12.74 -8.34
N VAL A 16 -45.36 -11.51 -8.03
CA VAL A 16 -44.47 -10.35 -7.88
C VAL A 16 -43.54 -10.55 -6.68
N ALA A 17 -44.04 -11.04 -5.56
CA ALA A 17 -43.22 -11.30 -4.38
C ALA A 17 -42.10 -12.34 -4.67
N ILE A 18 -42.50 -13.45 -5.31
CA ILE A 18 -41.52 -14.50 -5.71
C ILE A 18 -40.50 -13.95 -6.70
N PHE A 19 -40.93 -13.15 -7.67
CA PHE A 19 -40.01 -12.52 -8.63
C PHE A 19 -38.96 -11.62 -7.95
N ILE A 20 -39.40 -10.80 -7.00
CA ILE A 20 -38.48 -9.95 -6.22
C ILE A 20 -37.49 -10.81 -5.44
N ILE A 21 -37.95 -11.87 -4.78
CA ILE A 21 -37.07 -12.79 -4.03
C ILE A 21 -36.03 -13.42 -4.95
N VAL A 22 -36.43 -13.89 -6.13
CA VAL A 22 -35.50 -14.48 -7.11
C VAL A 22 -34.45 -13.46 -7.58
N VAL A 23 -34.86 -12.23 -7.88
CA VAL A 23 -33.93 -11.15 -8.25
C VAL A 23 -32.92 -10.88 -7.13
N TYR A 24 -33.36 -10.82 -5.88
CA TYR A 24 -32.46 -10.65 -4.74
C TYR A 24 -31.48 -11.83 -4.56
N LEU A 25 -31.96 -13.06 -4.70
CA LEU A 25 -31.11 -14.25 -4.61
C LEU A 25 -30.04 -14.26 -5.71
N VAL A 26 -30.41 -13.96 -6.95
CA VAL A 26 -29.44 -13.85 -8.06
C VAL A 26 -28.42 -12.74 -7.79
N ARG A 27 -28.86 -11.58 -7.30
CA ARG A 27 -27.96 -10.48 -6.99
C ARG A 27 -26.99 -10.82 -5.83
N LEU A 28 -27.49 -11.48 -4.79
CA LEU A 28 -26.64 -11.95 -3.69
C LEU A 28 -25.62 -12.99 -4.17
N PHE A 29 -26.05 -13.92 -5.00
CA PHE A 29 -25.14 -14.90 -5.60
C PHE A 29 -24.03 -14.23 -6.41
N CYS A 30 -24.37 -13.28 -7.27
CA CYS A 30 -23.38 -12.53 -8.04
C CYS A 30 -22.41 -11.74 -7.14
N LEU A 31 -22.91 -11.10 -6.07
CA LEU A 31 -22.08 -10.32 -5.15
C LEU A 31 -21.17 -11.20 -4.29
N GLN A 32 -21.64 -12.36 -3.86
CA GLN A 32 -20.89 -13.21 -2.92
C GLN A 32 -19.93 -14.18 -3.61
N ILE A 33 -20.28 -14.66 -4.80
CA ILE A 33 -19.51 -15.72 -5.47
C ILE A 33 -18.73 -15.21 -6.68
N MET A 34 -19.30 -14.27 -7.46
CA MET A 34 -18.65 -13.80 -8.68
C MET A 34 -17.79 -12.55 -8.48
N SER A 35 -17.87 -11.86 -7.35
CA SER A 35 -17.13 -10.63 -7.12
C SER A 35 -16.00 -10.86 -6.13
N ASP A 36 -14.77 -11.01 -6.64
CA ASP A 36 -13.54 -11.11 -5.84
C ASP A 36 -13.13 -9.78 -5.18
N ASP A 37 -13.66 -8.65 -5.64
CA ASP A 37 -13.30 -7.33 -5.11
C ASP A 37 -13.70 -7.15 -3.65
N TYR A 38 -14.86 -7.68 -3.25
CA TYR A 38 -15.32 -7.64 -1.86
C TYR A 38 -14.49 -8.55 -0.96
N ARG A 39 -14.06 -9.70 -1.47
CA ARG A 39 -13.18 -10.63 -0.75
C ARG A 39 -11.81 -10.01 -0.53
N LYS A 40 -11.20 -9.43 -1.57
CA LYS A 40 -9.93 -8.70 -1.46
C LYS A 40 -10.01 -7.52 -0.48
N SER A 41 -11.13 -6.80 -0.50
CA SER A 41 -11.35 -5.69 0.43
C SER A 41 -11.56 -6.16 1.87
N ALA A 42 -12.23 -7.30 2.08
CA ALA A 42 -12.40 -7.90 3.40
C ALA A 42 -11.06 -8.41 3.95
N ASP A 43 -10.27 -9.10 3.14
CA ASP A 43 -8.94 -9.58 3.50
C ASP A 43 -7.98 -8.41 3.81
N SER A 44 -8.02 -7.33 3.03
CA SER A 44 -7.25 -6.11 3.30
C SER A 44 -7.67 -5.38 4.59
N ASN A 45 -8.95 -5.47 4.98
CA ASN A 45 -9.44 -4.88 6.23
C ASN A 45 -9.13 -5.74 7.47
N ALA A 46 -9.09 -7.06 7.30
CA ALA A 46 -8.84 -8.01 8.39
C ALA A 46 -7.33 -8.14 8.71
N PHE A 47 -6.46 -7.98 7.71
CA PHE A 47 -5.02 -8.21 7.86
C PHE A 47 -4.22 -6.97 7.44
N LEU A 48 -3.60 -6.31 8.40
CA LEU A 48 -2.57 -5.32 8.13
C LEU A 48 -1.29 -6.06 7.71
N LYS A 49 -1.01 -6.15 6.42
CA LYS A 49 0.28 -6.65 5.93
C LYS A 49 1.37 -5.63 6.26
N LYS A 50 2.16 -5.90 7.30
CA LYS A 50 3.38 -5.16 7.59
C LYS A 50 4.55 -5.96 7.03
N ILE A 51 5.22 -5.40 6.02
CA ILE A 51 6.42 -6.01 5.45
C ILE A 51 7.61 -5.61 6.33
N GLU A 52 8.30 -6.59 6.89
CA GLU A 52 9.54 -6.39 7.63
C GLU A 52 10.70 -6.84 6.76
N TYR A 53 11.55 -5.90 6.37
CA TYR A 53 12.73 -6.19 5.56
C TYR A 53 13.84 -6.72 6.46
N PRO A 54 14.38 -7.93 6.20
CA PRO A 54 15.51 -8.47 6.97
C PRO A 54 16.78 -7.65 6.68
N SER A 55 17.65 -7.57 7.69
CA SER A 55 18.96 -6.98 7.49
C SER A 55 19.86 -7.92 6.69
N ARG A 56 20.57 -7.39 5.69
CA ARG A 56 21.54 -8.17 4.90
C ARG A 56 22.81 -8.45 5.73
N GLY A 57 23.56 -9.49 5.38
CA GLY A 57 24.84 -9.81 6.01
C GLY A 57 25.89 -8.70 5.84
N LEU A 58 26.85 -8.63 6.74
CA LEU A 58 28.01 -7.72 6.64
C LEU A 58 29.08 -8.35 5.76
N ILE A 59 29.82 -7.51 5.01
CA ILE A 59 30.97 -7.96 4.24
C ILE A 59 32.21 -7.29 4.83
N THR A 60 33.18 -8.12 5.21
CA THR A 60 34.43 -7.69 5.78
C THR A 60 35.63 -8.18 4.94
N ASP A 61 36.76 -7.51 5.06
CA ASP A 61 38.00 -8.01 4.49
C ASP A 61 38.60 -9.14 5.35
N ARG A 62 39.70 -9.75 4.89
CA ARG A 62 40.41 -10.81 5.63
C ARG A 62 40.93 -10.38 7.01
N LYS A 63 41.01 -9.09 7.28
CA LYS A 63 41.43 -8.50 8.56
C LYS A 63 40.25 -8.08 9.45
N GLY A 64 39.01 -8.40 9.05
CA GLY A 64 37.80 -8.02 9.77
C GLY A 64 37.37 -6.57 9.58
N LYS A 65 38.01 -5.81 8.68
CA LYS A 65 37.61 -4.44 8.38
C LYS A 65 36.33 -4.42 7.55
N LEU A 66 35.33 -3.66 7.99
CA LEU A 66 34.03 -3.54 7.34
C LEU A 66 34.17 -2.89 5.96
N LEU A 67 33.72 -3.58 4.92
CA LEU A 67 33.64 -3.10 3.55
C LEU A 67 32.23 -2.63 3.21
N VAL A 68 31.24 -3.47 3.53
CA VAL A 68 29.83 -3.21 3.27
C VAL A 68 29.01 -3.49 4.52
N TYR A 69 28.14 -2.58 4.86
CA TYR A 69 27.32 -2.64 6.06
C TYR A 69 25.91 -2.14 5.81
N ASN A 70 25.04 -2.36 6.78
CA ASN A 70 23.66 -1.89 6.71
C ASN A 70 23.52 -0.56 7.46
N GLN A 71 22.99 0.43 6.77
CA GLN A 71 22.62 1.72 7.37
C GLN A 71 21.11 1.77 7.53
N PRO A 72 20.58 2.16 8.70
CA PRO A 72 19.17 2.36 8.87
C PRO A 72 18.68 3.50 7.98
N ALA A 73 17.55 3.31 7.35
CA ALA A 73 16.80 4.32 6.62
C ALA A 73 15.34 4.26 7.03
N TYR A 74 14.63 5.32 6.79
CA TYR A 74 13.25 5.47 7.18
C TYR A 74 12.43 5.86 5.97
N ASP A 75 11.32 5.14 5.78
CA ASP A 75 10.35 5.44 4.73
C ASP A 75 9.07 5.93 5.35
N ILE A 76 8.39 6.85 4.69
CA ILE A 76 7.04 7.29 5.06
C ILE A 76 6.05 6.50 4.23
N MET A 77 5.18 5.79 4.92
CA MET A 77 4.06 5.05 4.36
C MET A 77 2.76 5.79 4.60
N VAL A 78 1.80 5.66 3.70
CA VAL A 78 0.47 6.24 3.84
C VAL A 78 -0.62 5.18 3.68
N VAL A 79 -1.64 5.23 4.54
CA VAL A 79 -2.88 4.46 4.42
C VAL A 79 -3.99 5.43 4.06
N MET A 80 -4.44 5.39 2.81
CA MET A 80 -5.38 6.37 2.27
C MET A 80 -6.74 6.40 2.99
N ASN A 81 -7.16 5.26 3.53
CA ASN A 81 -8.43 5.17 4.27
C ASN A 81 -8.40 5.90 5.61
N GLU A 82 -7.24 6.08 6.19
CA GLU A 82 -7.06 6.71 7.50
C GLU A 82 -6.80 8.21 7.40
N GLU A 83 -6.32 8.69 6.27
CA GLU A 83 -6.00 10.09 6.02
C GLU A 83 -7.25 10.99 6.07
N LYS A 84 -8.45 10.52 5.71
CA LYS A 84 -9.81 11.13 5.83
C LYS A 84 -9.92 12.67 5.75
N GLY A 85 -9.02 13.35 5.04
CA GLY A 85 -9.07 14.80 4.83
C GLY A 85 -8.84 15.68 6.06
N ARG A 86 -8.29 15.13 7.14
CA ARG A 86 -7.94 15.87 8.37
C ARG A 86 -6.49 16.36 8.40
N LEU A 87 -5.74 16.11 7.32
CA LEU A 87 -4.33 16.45 7.23
C LEU A 87 -4.14 17.95 6.97
N ASP A 88 -3.40 18.63 7.85
CA ASP A 88 -2.84 19.95 7.50
C ASP A 88 -1.65 19.76 6.56
N THR A 89 -1.94 19.83 5.26
CA THR A 89 -0.95 19.70 4.19
C THR A 89 0.19 20.70 4.32
N THR A 90 -0.09 21.90 4.86
CA THR A 90 0.93 22.94 5.01
C THR A 90 1.93 22.57 6.10
N GLU A 91 1.45 22.09 7.23
CA GLU A 91 2.29 21.65 8.33
C GLU A 91 3.06 20.38 7.97
N PHE A 92 2.42 19.45 7.27
CA PHE A 92 3.06 18.23 6.76
C PHE A 92 4.23 18.55 5.82
N CYS A 93 4.00 19.44 4.83
CA CYS A 93 5.03 19.85 3.89
C CYS A 93 6.20 20.56 4.58
N LYS A 94 5.93 21.37 5.61
CA LYS A 94 6.98 22.02 6.41
C LYS A 94 7.79 21.00 7.24
N ALA A 95 7.13 19.97 7.79
CA ALA A 95 7.81 18.96 8.59
C ALA A 95 8.80 18.13 7.77
N LEU A 96 8.50 17.90 6.49
CA LEU A 96 9.33 17.13 5.57
C LEU A 96 10.15 18.00 4.60
N ASN A 97 10.06 19.32 4.72
CA ASN A 97 10.71 20.26 3.81
C ASN A 97 10.41 20.01 2.32
N ILE A 98 9.18 19.63 2.00
CA ILE A 98 8.69 19.37 0.65
C ILE A 98 7.73 20.46 0.18
N THR A 99 7.57 20.60 -1.14
CA THR A 99 6.59 21.52 -1.72
C THR A 99 5.19 20.92 -1.73
N LYS A 100 4.14 21.78 -1.70
CA LYS A 100 2.75 21.31 -1.84
C LYS A 100 2.50 20.61 -3.17
N ASP A 101 3.13 21.09 -4.25
CA ASP A 101 2.98 20.49 -5.58
C ASP A 101 3.56 19.07 -5.61
N PHE A 102 4.70 18.85 -4.96
CA PHE A 102 5.27 17.51 -4.79
C PHE A 102 4.31 16.58 -4.02
N PHE A 103 3.73 17.07 -2.91
CA PHE A 103 2.77 16.31 -2.13
C PHE A 103 1.55 15.91 -2.96
N ILE A 104 0.92 16.87 -3.66
CA ILE A 104 -0.26 16.62 -4.49
C ILE A 104 0.04 15.62 -5.60
N LYS A 105 1.17 15.82 -6.31
CA LYS A 105 1.62 14.92 -7.37
C LYS A 105 1.84 13.51 -6.83
N ARG A 106 2.55 13.37 -5.71
CA ARG A 106 2.84 12.05 -5.12
C ARG A 106 1.58 11.33 -4.66
N MET A 107 0.63 12.04 -4.04
CA MET A 107 -0.67 11.49 -3.65
C MET A 107 -1.51 11.05 -4.86
N ALA A 108 -1.42 11.78 -5.98
CA ALA A 108 -2.06 11.40 -7.23
C ALA A 108 -1.39 10.14 -7.85
N ASP A 109 -0.07 10.10 -7.89
CA ASP A 109 0.70 8.94 -8.41
C ASP A 109 0.41 7.66 -7.61
N ILE A 110 0.29 7.76 -6.29
CA ILE A 110 -0.06 6.62 -5.44
C ILE A 110 -1.47 6.09 -5.78
N LYS A 111 -2.44 6.97 -6.06
CA LYS A 111 -3.83 6.61 -6.39
C LYS A 111 -3.98 6.06 -7.82
N ASP A 112 -3.05 6.35 -8.69
CA ASP A 112 -3.08 5.94 -10.08
C ASP A 112 -2.72 4.45 -10.21
N ARG A 113 -3.70 3.63 -10.56
CA ARG A 113 -3.51 2.19 -10.76
C ARG A 113 -2.61 1.83 -11.93
N SER A 114 -2.39 2.74 -12.88
CA SER A 114 -1.46 2.52 -13.98
C SER A 114 0.00 2.57 -13.52
N LYS A 115 0.29 3.40 -12.51
CA LYS A 115 1.61 3.52 -11.90
C LYS A 115 1.80 2.63 -10.67
N ASN A 116 0.71 2.25 -10.03
CA ASN A 116 0.69 1.43 -8.83
C ASN A 116 -0.38 0.34 -8.94
N PRO A 117 -0.11 -0.77 -9.66
CA PRO A 117 -1.08 -1.86 -9.86
C PRO A 117 -1.58 -2.48 -8.55
N GLY A 118 -0.73 -2.48 -7.49
CA GLY A 118 -1.06 -2.97 -6.15
C GLY A 118 -1.80 -1.98 -5.26
N TYR A 119 -2.27 -0.85 -5.79
CA TYR A 119 -2.95 0.15 -4.98
C TYR A 119 -4.21 -0.36 -4.30
N SER A 120 -4.25 -0.23 -2.99
CA SER A 120 -5.44 -0.40 -2.16
C SER A 120 -5.54 0.77 -1.17
N ARG A 121 -6.76 1.20 -0.86
CA ARG A 121 -6.99 2.25 0.14
C ARG A 121 -6.64 1.82 1.56
N PHE A 122 -6.61 0.52 1.81
CA PHE A 122 -6.45 -0.09 3.13
C PHE A 122 -5.03 -0.58 3.38
N THR A 123 -4.20 -0.68 2.35
CA THR A 123 -2.80 -1.10 2.48
C THR A 123 -1.87 0.09 2.58
N GLN A 124 -0.76 -0.11 3.26
CA GLN A 124 0.31 0.88 3.33
C GLN A 124 0.93 1.08 1.94
N GLN A 125 1.01 2.31 1.51
CA GLN A 125 1.63 2.71 0.25
C GLN A 125 2.84 3.59 0.54
N MET A 126 3.90 3.44 -0.23
CA MET A 126 5.10 4.24 -0.04
C MET A 126 4.86 5.69 -0.51
N PHE A 127 4.97 6.63 0.41
CA PHE A 127 4.88 8.06 0.10
C PHE A 127 6.26 8.64 -0.23
N MET A 128 7.24 8.42 0.63
CA MET A 128 8.61 8.93 0.47
C MET A 128 9.59 7.93 1.08
N SER A 129 10.71 7.69 0.40
CA SER A 129 11.75 6.76 0.82
C SER A 129 13.01 7.49 1.28
N GLN A 130 13.82 6.79 2.06
CA GLN A 130 15.18 7.21 2.43
C GLN A 130 15.27 8.56 3.14
N LEU A 131 14.42 8.78 4.16
CA LEU A 131 14.54 9.96 4.99
C LEU A 131 15.88 9.97 5.70
N SER A 132 16.47 11.18 5.80
CA SER A 132 17.61 11.41 6.67
C SER A 132 17.22 11.35 8.15
N ASP A 133 18.16 11.08 9.03
CA ASP A 133 17.92 11.03 10.49
C ASP A 133 17.30 12.33 11.03
N LYS A 134 17.62 13.48 10.43
CA LYS A 134 17.05 14.78 10.82
C LYS A 134 15.58 14.91 10.41
N GLU A 135 15.26 14.53 9.17
CA GLU A 135 13.87 14.55 8.67
C GLU A 135 13.02 13.54 9.41
N PHE A 136 13.57 12.35 9.67
CA PHE A 136 12.89 11.33 10.47
C PHE A 136 12.55 11.86 11.87
N SER A 137 13.52 12.43 12.58
CA SER A 137 13.30 12.94 13.95
C SER A 137 12.26 14.06 13.97
N ALA A 138 12.35 15.01 13.03
CA ALA A 138 11.39 16.11 12.93
C ALA A 138 9.97 15.64 12.59
N PHE A 139 9.86 14.63 11.73
CA PHE A 139 8.57 14.05 11.36
C PHE A 139 7.99 13.20 12.48
N GLN A 140 8.81 12.38 13.13
CA GLN A 140 8.38 11.50 14.22
C GLN A 140 7.79 12.30 15.40
N GLU A 141 8.38 13.45 15.73
CA GLU A 141 7.87 14.34 16.79
C GLU A 141 6.44 14.83 16.50
N LYS A 142 6.10 15.02 15.22
CA LYS A 142 4.80 15.55 14.77
C LYS A 142 3.86 14.49 14.20
N MET A 143 4.27 13.23 14.17
CA MET A 143 3.52 12.15 13.51
C MET A 143 2.09 12.00 14.04
N PHE A 144 1.84 12.30 15.31
CA PHE A 144 0.50 12.26 15.91
C PHE A 144 -0.50 13.23 15.27
N ARG A 145 -0.01 14.27 14.55
CA ARG A 145 -0.82 15.24 13.82
C ARG A 145 -1.18 14.78 12.41
N PHE A 146 -0.52 13.72 11.92
CA PHE A 146 -0.63 13.24 10.56
C PHE A 146 -1.25 11.84 10.53
N PRO A 147 -2.57 11.71 10.82
CA PRO A 147 -3.23 10.41 10.81
C PRO A 147 -3.16 9.78 9.41
N GLY A 148 -2.93 8.47 9.39
CA GLY A 148 -2.78 7.70 8.16
C GLY A 148 -1.34 7.67 7.60
N PHE A 149 -0.41 8.40 8.20
CA PHE A 149 1.01 8.32 7.86
C PHE A 149 1.79 7.54 8.91
N TYR A 150 2.66 6.65 8.45
CA TYR A 150 3.47 5.76 9.27
C TYR A 150 4.91 5.79 8.85
N ILE A 151 5.81 5.50 9.79
CA ILE A 151 7.23 5.33 9.50
C ILE A 151 7.53 3.83 9.46
N GLN A 152 8.16 3.41 8.38
CA GLN A 152 8.71 2.07 8.23
C GLN A 152 10.22 2.13 8.24
N ARG A 153 10.86 1.31 9.10
CA ARG A 153 12.30 1.16 9.10
C ARG A 153 12.71 0.23 7.97
N ARG A 154 13.76 0.64 7.28
CA ARG A 154 14.40 -0.13 6.23
C ARG A 154 15.91 -0.17 6.46
N SER A 155 16.57 -1.14 5.89
CA SER A 155 18.02 -1.24 5.90
C SER A 155 18.55 -0.99 4.49
N ILE A 156 19.40 0.02 4.34
CA ILE A 156 20.06 0.35 3.07
C ILE A 156 21.49 -0.18 3.11
N ARG A 157 21.97 -0.66 1.97
CA ARG A 157 23.34 -1.09 1.81
C ARG A 157 24.27 0.12 1.70
N ALA A 158 25.25 0.21 2.59
CA ALA A 158 26.24 1.26 2.58
C ALA A 158 27.64 0.68 2.34
N TYR A 159 28.39 1.35 1.48
CA TYR A 159 29.74 0.97 1.08
C TYR A 159 30.75 1.95 1.70
N LYS A 160 31.71 1.43 2.46
CA LYS A 160 32.71 2.27 3.14
C LYS A 160 33.73 2.84 2.20
N SER A 161 33.99 2.17 1.08
CA SER A 161 34.98 2.57 0.09
C SER A 161 34.57 2.08 -1.30
N ALA A 162 34.89 2.87 -2.32
CA ALA A 162 34.59 2.55 -3.71
C ALA A 162 35.65 1.58 -4.28
N ILE A 163 35.80 0.40 -3.68
CA ILE A 163 36.70 -0.67 -4.10
C ILE A 163 35.96 -1.92 -4.46
N ALA A 164 36.46 -2.70 -5.39
CA ALA A 164 35.94 -4.00 -5.78
C ALA A 164 34.43 -3.94 -6.18
N ALA A 165 34.01 -2.90 -6.88
CA ALA A 165 32.62 -2.70 -7.29
C ALA A 165 32.07 -3.90 -8.08
N GLN A 166 32.89 -4.50 -8.96
CA GLN A 166 32.50 -5.68 -9.75
C GLN A 166 32.25 -6.94 -8.90
N LEU A 167 32.85 -7.02 -7.70
CA LEU A 167 32.67 -8.15 -6.79
C LEU A 167 31.54 -7.90 -5.80
N LEU A 168 31.40 -6.64 -5.35
CA LEU A 168 30.42 -6.27 -4.32
C LEU A 168 29.04 -6.00 -4.92
N GLY A 169 28.98 -5.71 -6.23
CA GLY A 169 27.74 -5.33 -6.91
C GLY A 169 27.16 -4.00 -6.40
N ASP A 170 26.00 -3.70 -6.87
CA ASP A 170 25.15 -2.61 -6.38
C ASP A 170 23.77 -3.15 -5.98
N VAL A 171 23.03 -2.32 -5.30
CA VAL A 171 21.65 -2.63 -4.89
C VAL A 171 20.77 -1.49 -5.39
N GLY A 172 19.87 -1.82 -6.29
CA GLY A 172 18.93 -0.87 -6.91
C GLY A 172 17.47 -1.18 -6.55
N GLU A 173 16.61 -0.23 -6.82
CA GLU A 173 15.17 -0.46 -6.77
C GLU A 173 14.76 -1.38 -7.92
N VAL A 174 13.83 -2.28 -7.65
CA VAL A 174 13.28 -3.24 -8.61
C VAL A 174 12.68 -2.49 -9.80
N SER A 175 13.07 -2.89 -11.00
CA SER A 175 12.54 -2.32 -12.25
C SER A 175 11.17 -2.91 -12.59
N GLN A 176 10.45 -2.27 -13.52
CA GLN A 176 9.16 -2.78 -13.98
C GLN A 176 9.29 -4.18 -14.62
N SER A 177 10.40 -4.44 -15.31
CA SER A 177 10.67 -5.75 -15.91
C SER A 177 10.86 -6.85 -14.86
N ASP A 178 11.53 -6.53 -13.73
CA ASP A 178 11.76 -7.53 -12.68
C ASP A 178 10.43 -7.89 -11.97
N ILE A 179 9.50 -6.93 -11.86
CA ILE A 179 8.15 -7.17 -11.31
C ILE A 179 7.30 -8.03 -12.25
N GLU A 180 7.47 -7.88 -13.57
CA GLU A 180 6.76 -8.69 -14.57
C GLU A 180 7.31 -10.12 -14.66
N ASP A 181 8.60 -10.29 -14.40
CA ASP A 181 9.27 -11.60 -14.46
C ASP A 181 9.05 -12.43 -13.19
N ASP A 182 8.85 -11.80 -12.03
CA ASP A 182 8.67 -12.51 -10.74
C ASP A 182 7.64 -11.80 -9.85
N ASP A 183 6.53 -12.47 -9.61
CA ASP A 183 5.41 -12.02 -8.75
C ASP A 183 5.82 -11.79 -7.27
N TYR A 184 7.03 -12.19 -6.88
CA TYR A 184 7.56 -11.99 -5.53
C TYR A 184 7.89 -10.51 -5.27
N TYR A 185 8.35 -9.78 -6.30
CA TYR A 185 8.78 -8.39 -6.16
C TYR A 185 7.63 -7.40 -6.26
N LEU A 186 7.68 -6.37 -5.42
CA LEU A 186 6.74 -5.27 -5.41
C LEU A 186 7.46 -3.95 -5.70
N ALA A 187 6.74 -2.98 -6.23
CA ALA A 187 7.27 -1.63 -6.45
C ALA A 187 7.81 -1.05 -5.13
N GLY A 188 9.08 -0.64 -5.13
CA GLY A 188 9.81 -0.15 -3.96
C GLY A 188 10.67 -1.18 -3.25
N ASP A 189 10.67 -2.44 -3.70
CA ASP A 189 11.64 -3.44 -3.23
C ASP A 189 13.03 -3.17 -3.81
N TYR A 190 14.04 -3.77 -3.22
CA TYR A 190 15.43 -3.63 -3.62
C TYR A 190 16.04 -4.97 -3.96
N ILE A 191 16.60 -5.07 -5.15
CA ILE A 191 17.32 -6.22 -5.70
C ILE A 191 18.78 -5.87 -5.93
N GLY A 192 19.66 -6.85 -5.87
CA GLY A 192 21.07 -6.66 -6.15
C GLY A 192 21.81 -7.96 -6.30
#